data_f1282d8d16210d0a20df41029420b285
#
_entry.id   f1282d8d16210d0a20df41029420b285
#
_cell.length_a   1.000
_cell.length_b   1.000
_cell.length_c   1.000
_cell.angle_alpha   90.00
_cell.angle_beta   90.00
_cell.angle_gamma   90.00
#
_symmetry.space_group_name_H-M   'P 1'
#
loop_
_entity.id
_entity.type
_entity.pdbx_description
1 polymer ?
#
loop_
_entity_poly.entity_id
_entity_poly.type
_entity_poly.pdbx_seq_one_letter_code
_entity_poly.pdbx_strand_id
1 'polypeptide(L)'
;TMKLRRLIQYVLNSVESDLLSTFMQTFLVLAIIFGFLHLIACLWFVVGDTEDGWVQVLNMKTASTTDRWVVAMHWALSSLQGTSWPINVLTHSEHAYSVCILPVCFLLVAFIFGYAAMIVS
;
A
#
# COMPACT_ATOMS: atom_id res chain seq x y z
N THR A 1 39.45 15.76 -27.09
CA THR A 1 38.14 15.20 -27.48
C THR A 1 37.93 13.80 -26.93
N MET A 2 38.97 12.96 -26.90
CA MET A 2 38.85 11.64 -26.26
C MET A 2 38.55 11.74 -24.77
N LYS A 3 39.17 12.67 -24.08
CA LYS A 3 38.90 12.90 -22.65
C LYS A 3 37.46 13.34 -22.39
N LEU A 4 36.97 14.21 -23.26
CA LEU A 4 35.59 14.69 -23.13
C LEU A 4 34.60 13.55 -23.36
N ARG A 5 34.88 12.71 -24.34
CA ARG A 5 34.01 11.54 -24.63
C ARG A 5 33.96 10.57 -23.47
N ARG A 6 35.11 10.29 -22.83
CA ARG A 6 35.18 9.44 -21.65
C ARG A 6 34.42 10.03 -20.48
N LEU A 7 34.57 11.33 -20.29
CA LEU A 7 33.87 12.04 -19.22
C LEU A 7 32.36 11.95 -19.41
N ILE A 8 31.89 12.20 -20.65
CA ILE A 8 30.46 12.11 -20.96
C ILE A 8 29.95 10.70 -20.73
N GLN A 9 30.68 9.67 -21.18
CA GLN A 9 30.27 8.29 -20.95
C GLN A 9 30.24 7.94 -19.47
N TYR A 10 31.24 8.41 -18.71
CA TYR A 10 31.27 8.17 -17.26
C TYR A 10 30.04 8.78 -16.57
N VAL A 11 29.72 10.03 -16.91
CA VAL A 11 28.57 10.73 -16.35
C VAL A 11 27.27 10.02 -16.73
N LEU A 12 27.12 9.62 -17.99
CA LEU A 12 25.94 8.91 -18.46
C LEU A 12 25.77 7.56 -17.77
N ASN A 13 26.83 6.80 -17.62
CA ASN A 13 26.81 5.52 -16.94
C ASN A 13 26.50 5.68 -15.46
N SER A 14 27.03 6.71 -14.82
CA SER A 14 26.76 6.98 -13.40
C SER A 14 25.30 7.37 -13.18
N VAL A 15 24.76 8.23 -14.03
CA VAL A 15 23.35 8.64 -13.95
C VAL A 15 22.44 7.45 -14.22
N GLU A 16 22.75 6.65 -15.24
CA GLU A 16 21.97 5.47 -15.58
C GLU A 16 21.96 4.45 -14.44
N SER A 17 23.13 4.22 -13.82
CA SER A 17 23.25 3.32 -12.68
C SER A 17 22.46 3.83 -11.48
N ASP A 18 22.52 5.12 -11.19
CA ASP A 18 21.77 5.72 -10.08
C ASP A 18 20.27 5.65 -10.31
N LEU A 19 19.82 5.91 -11.55
CA LEU A 19 18.41 5.80 -11.90
C LEU A 19 17.90 4.36 -11.75
N LEU A 20 18.68 3.40 -12.23
CA LEU A 20 18.33 1.99 -12.14
C LEU A 20 18.25 1.55 -10.69
N SER A 21 19.24 1.93 -9.87
CA SER A 21 19.27 1.60 -8.46
C SER A 21 18.07 2.20 -7.72
N THR A 22 17.77 3.47 -7.97
CA THR A 22 16.62 4.16 -7.37
C THR A 22 15.31 3.49 -7.79
N PHE A 23 15.20 3.14 -9.07
CA PHE A 23 14.00 2.48 -9.60
C PHE A 23 13.78 1.12 -8.92
N MET A 24 14.85 0.34 -8.78
CA MET A 24 14.76 -0.97 -8.13
C MET A 24 14.40 -0.85 -6.65
N GLN A 25 14.98 0.11 -5.95
CA GLN A 25 14.66 0.35 -4.54
C GLN A 25 13.22 0.78 -4.37
N THR A 26 12.75 1.68 -5.23
CA THR A 26 11.36 2.14 -5.21
C THR A 26 10.40 0.98 -5.46
N PHE A 27 10.71 0.14 -6.45
CA PHE A 27 9.89 -1.03 -6.74
C PHE A 27 9.82 -1.98 -5.54
N LEU A 28 10.95 -2.23 -4.88
CA LEU A 28 11.00 -3.09 -3.70
C LEU A 28 10.16 -2.52 -2.57
N VAL A 29 10.27 -1.22 -2.31
CA VAL A 29 9.49 -0.56 -1.26
C VAL A 29 8.00 -0.65 -1.57
N LEU A 30 7.61 -0.40 -2.81
CA LEU A 30 6.20 -0.51 -3.23
C LEU A 30 5.69 -1.94 -3.08
N ALA A 31 6.52 -2.94 -3.39
CA ALA A 31 6.14 -4.33 -3.23
C ALA A 31 5.92 -4.68 -1.75
N ILE A 32 6.76 -4.18 -0.85
CA ILE A 32 6.62 -4.39 0.58
C ILE A 32 5.33 -3.73 1.09
N ILE A 33 5.07 -2.51 0.66
CA ILE A 33 3.85 -1.78 1.04
C ILE A 33 2.61 -2.51 0.53
N PHE A 34 2.63 -2.99 -0.71
CA PHE A 34 1.53 -3.75 -1.29
C PHE A 34 1.26 -5.02 -0.51
N GLY A 35 2.31 -5.76 -0.14
CA GLY A 35 2.19 -6.96 0.69
C GLY A 35 1.59 -6.66 2.05
N PHE A 36 1.99 -5.55 2.66
CA PHE A 36 1.46 -5.12 3.94
C PHE A 36 -0.04 -4.76 3.83
N LEU A 37 -0.41 -4.05 2.76
CA LEU A 37 -1.82 -3.72 2.49
C LEU A 37 -2.64 -4.96 2.23
N HIS A 38 -2.07 -5.94 1.53
CA HIS A 38 -2.73 -7.22 1.30
C HIS A 38 -3.03 -7.93 2.62
N LEU A 39 -2.07 -7.92 3.55
CA LEU A 39 -2.27 -8.50 4.87
C LEU A 39 -3.38 -7.77 5.63
N ILE A 40 -3.39 -6.45 5.58
CA ILE A 40 -4.43 -5.64 6.21
C ILE A 40 -5.81 -5.99 5.63
N ALA A 41 -5.88 -6.15 4.31
CA ALA A 41 -7.12 -6.47 3.62
C ALA A 41 -7.62 -7.87 4.01
N CYS A 42 -6.73 -8.84 4.11
CA CYS A 42 -7.08 -10.20 4.51
C CYS A 42 -7.62 -10.24 5.94
N LEU A 43 -6.98 -9.52 6.85
CA LEU A 43 -7.45 -9.43 8.24
C LEU A 43 -8.78 -8.68 8.33
N TRP A 44 -8.99 -7.68 7.51
CA TRP A 44 -10.27 -6.96 7.42
C TRP A 44 -11.40 -7.90 7.01
N PHE A 45 -11.14 -8.79 6.06
CA PHE A 45 -12.13 -9.78 5.65
C PHE A 45 -12.46 -10.71 6.82
N VAL A 46 -11.46 -11.21 7.53
CA VAL A 46 -11.66 -12.10 8.67
C VAL A 46 -12.47 -11.42 9.78
N VAL A 47 -12.14 -10.17 10.09
CA VAL A 47 -12.84 -9.40 11.11
C VAL A 47 -14.28 -9.13 10.71
N GLY A 48 -14.52 -8.92 9.42
CA GLY A 48 -15.85 -8.62 8.90
C GLY A 48 -16.70 -9.85 8.57
N ASP A 49 -16.15 -11.06 8.67
CA ASP A 49 -16.88 -12.29 8.35
C ASP A 49 -17.67 -12.76 9.58
N THR A 50 -18.61 -11.93 10.00
CA THR A 50 -19.52 -12.19 11.11
C THR A 50 -20.95 -11.90 10.67
N GLU A 51 -21.94 -12.27 11.50
CA GLU A 51 -23.36 -12.11 11.13
C GLU A 51 -23.73 -10.69 10.73
N ASP A 52 -23.21 -9.69 11.45
CA ASP A 52 -23.51 -8.28 11.20
C ASP A 52 -22.34 -7.56 10.53
N GLY A 53 -21.30 -8.28 10.10
CA GLY A 53 -20.11 -7.72 9.51
C GLY A 53 -20.29 -7.31 8.04
N TRP A 54 -19.32 -6.59 7.50
CA TRP A 54 -19.40 -6.07 6.13
C TRP A 54 -19.45 -7.18 5.08
N VAL A 55 -18.84 -8.33 5.36
CA VAL A 55 -18.83 -9.46 4.42
C VAL A 55 -20.27 -9.94 4.16
N GLN A 56 -21.07 -10.04 5.20
CA GLN A 56 -22.47 -10.48 5.09
C GLN A 56 -23.37 -9.37 4.54
N VAL A 57 -23.21 -8.16 5.05
CA VAL A 57 -24.02 -7.01 4.64
C VAL A 57 -23.88 -6.74 3.14
N LEU A 58 -22.67 -6.89 2.58
CA LEU A 58 -22.41 -6.68 1.17
C LEU A 58 -22.51 -7.97 0.35
N ASN A 59 -22.93 -9.09 0.95
CA ASN A 59 -23.06 -10.40 0.30
C ASN A 59 -21.74 -10.87 -0.33
N MET A 60 -20.62 -10.55 0.29
CA MET A 60 -19.30 -10.92 -0.23
C MET A 60 -18.97 -12.39 -0.03
N LYS A 61 -19.69 -13.09 0.85
CA LYS A 61 -19.43 -14.50 1.11
C LYS A 61 -19.70 -15.37 -0.11
N THR A 62 -20.66 -14.98 -0.95
CA THR A 62 -21.01 -15.68 -2.18
C THR A 62 -20.29 -15.10 -3.40
N ALA A 63 -19.56 -14.01 -3.23
CA ALA A 63 -18.83 -13.38 -4.32
C ALA A 63 -17.56 -14.17 -4.67
N SER A 64 -17.01 -13.91 -5.86
CA SER A 64 -15.76 -14.54 -6.27
C SER A 64 -14.62 -14.09 -5.36
N THR A 65 -13.54 -14.89 -5.31
CA THR A 65 -12.36 -14.53 -4.52
C THR A 65 -11.76 -13.21 -4.99
N THR A 66 -11.77 -12.97 -6.31
CA THR A 66 -11.28 -11.72 -6.89
C THR A 66 -12.08 -10.52 -6.38
N ASP A 67 -13.41 -10.63 -6.38
CA ASP A 67 -14.27 -9.53 -5.92
C ASP A 67 -14.07 -9.24 -4.43
N ARG A 68 -13.95 -10.28 -3.62
CA ARG A 68 -13.66 -10.13 -2.19
C ARG A 68 -12.35 -9.39 -1.98
N TRP A 69 -11.32 -9.80 -2.71
CA TRP A 69 -10.00 -9.21 -2.59
C TRP A 69 -10.00 -7.75 -3.03
N VAL A 70 -10.65 -7.45 -4.15
CA VAL A 70 -10.71 -6.07 -4.68
C VAL A 70 -11.40 -5.15 -3.67
N VAL A 71 -12.52 -5.56 -3.10
CA VAL A 71 -13.25 -4.74 -2.13
C VAL A 71 -12.42 -4.53 -0.87
N ALA A 72 -11.81 -5.59 -0.36
CA ALA A 72 -10.98 -5.51 0.85
C ALA A 72 -9.75 -4.64 0.62
N MET A 73 -9.08 -4.78 -0.54
CA MET A 73 -7.93 -3.95 -0.90
C MET A 73 -8.32 -2.49 -1.08
N HIS A 74 -9.50 -2.24 -1.64
CA HIS A 74 -10.00 -0.87 -1.80
C HIS A 74 -10.16 -0.21 -0.43
N TRP A 75 -10.71 -0.94 0.55
CA TRP A 75 -10.82 -0.44 1.91
C TRP A 75 -9.46 -0.16 2.52
N ALA A 76 -8.51 -1.08 2.35
CA ALA A 76 -7.15 -0.92 2.89
C ALA A 76 -6.45 0.30 2.29
N LEU A 77 -6.58 0.48 0.97
CA LEU A 77 -6.01 1.64 0.29
C LEU A 77 -6.67 2.94 0.75
N SER A 78 -7.99 2.91 0.94
CA SER A 78 -8.73 4.08 1.46
C SER A 78 -8.28 4.44 2.86
N SER A 79 -7.95 3.46 3.67
CA SER A 79 -7.47 3.69 5.04
C SER A 79 -6.13 4.44 5.07
N LEU A 80 -5.30 4.29 4.04
CA LEU A 80 -4.07 5.09 3.92
C LEU A 80 -4.37 6.58 3.82
N GLN A 81 -5.52 6.93 3.26
CA GLN A 81 -5.94 8.32 3.10
C GLN A 81 -6.80 8.81 4.27
N GLY A 82 -7.01 7.95 5.27
CA GLY A 82 -7.81 8.30 6.44
C GLY A 82 -9.30 8.17 6.26
N THR A 83 -9.76 7.52 5.18
CA THR A 83 -11.17 7.29 4.90
C THR A 83 -11.52 5.83 5.12
N SER A 84 -12.81 5.55 5.33
CA SER A 84 -13.30 4.18 5.49
C SER A 84 -14.16 3.73 4.31
N TRP A 85 -14.15 4.49 3.25
CA TRP A 85 -14.88 4.15 2.03
C TRP A 85 -14.16 3.01 1.30
N PRO A 86 -14.83 2.06 0.64
CA PRO A 86 -16.28 2.00 0.37
C PRO A 86 -17.10 1.27 1.45
N ILE A 87 -16.47 0.76 2.48
CA ILE A 87 -17.14 -0.08 3.48
C ILE A 87 -17.24 0.69 4.78
N ASN A 88 -18.48 0.87 5.26
CA ASN A 88 -18.71 1.47 6.56
C ASN A 88 -18.43 0.44 7.66
N VAL A 89 -17.94 0.93 8.79
CA VAL A 89 -17.71 0.09 9.96
C VAL A 89 -19.03 -0.16 10.65
N LEU A 90 -19.39 -1.44 10.84
CA LEU A 90 -20.71 -1.83 11.32
C LEU A 90 -20.67 -2.49 12.70
N THR A 91 -19.67 -3.33 12.96
CA THR A 91 -19.58 -4.08 14.19
C THR A 91 -18.54 -3.51 15.13
N HIS A 92 -18.62 -3.89 16.41
CA HIS A 92 -17.64 -3.50 17.41
C HIS A 92 -16.22 -4.00 17.05
N SER A 93 -16.14 -5.23 16.54
CA SER A 93 -14.85 -5.81 16.10
C SER A 93 -14.24 -5.00 14.94
N GLU A 94 -15.08 -4.58 13.99
CA GLU A 94 -14.63 -3.76 12.87
C GLU A 94 -14.16 -2.39 13.33
N HIS A 95 -14.86 -1.78 14.29
CA HIS A 95 -14.43 -0.52 14.90
C HIS A 95 -13.07 -0.67 15.58
N ALA A 96 -12.90 -1.72 16.37
CA ALA A 96 -11.63 -1.97 17.06
C ALA A 96 -10.48 -2.16 16.06
N TYR A 97 -10.72 -2.92 15.01
CA TYR A 97 -9.73 -3.14 13.96
C TYR A 97 -9.38 -1.84 13.26
N SER A 98 -10.39 -1.03 12.89
CA SER A 98 -10.16 0.25 12.24
C SER A 98 -9.36 1.21 13.11
N VAL A 99 -9.68 1.29 14.40
CA VAL A 99 -8.95 2.14 15.33
C VAL A 99 -7.49 1.72 15.45
N CYS A 100 -7.21 0.42 15.39
CA CYS A 100 -5.84 -0.09 15.43
C CYS A 100 -5.10 0.14 14.12
N ILE A 101 -5.79 0.00 12.98
CA ILE A 101 -5.16 0.08 11.65
C ILE A 101 -4.91 1.52 11.22
N LEU A 102 -5.77 2.47 11.58
CA LEU A 102 -5.61 3.86 11.15
C LEU A 102 -4.25 4.46 11.57
N PRO A 103 -3.79 4.31 12.84
CA PRO A 103 -2.45 4.77 13.19
C PRO A 103 -1.34 4.06 12.43
N VAL A 104 -1.49 2.76 12.17
CA VAL A 104 -0.51 1.99 11.38
C VAL A 104 -0.44 2.53 9.96
N CYS A 105 -1.58 2.80 9.34
CA CYS A 105 -1.64 3.39 8.01
C CYS A 105 -1.02 4.80 7.99
N PHE A 106 -1.25 5.59 9.05
CA PHE A 106 -0.66 6.91 9.18
C PHE A 106 0.87 6.82 9.21
N LEU A 107 1.40 5.86 9.97
CA LEU A 107 2.85 5.62 10.01
C LEU A 107 3.39 5.17 8.67
N LEU A 108 2.64 4.34 7.93
CA LEU A 108 3.02 3.93 6.58
C LEU A 108 3.11 5.13 5.65
N VAL A 109 2.12 6.03 5.68
CA VAL A 109 2.11 7.24 4.87
C VAL A 109 3.30 8.12 5.22
N ALA A 110 3.61 8.29 6.50
CA ALA A 110 4.78 9.05 6.95
C ALA A 110 6.07 8.43 6.42
N PHE A 111 6.18 7.11 6.46
CA PHE A 111 7.33 6.39 5.91
C PHE A 111 7.47 6.63 4.40
N ILE A 112 6.36 6.57 3.66
CA ILE A 112 6.35 6.80 2.22
C ILE A 112 6.83 8.20 1.90
N PHE A 113 6.34 9.22 2.61
CA PHE A 113 6.75 10.61 2.40
C PHE A 113 8.22 10.81 2.76
N GLY A 114 8.69 10.20 3.86
CA GLY A 114 10.09 10.27 4.24
C GLY A 114 11.01 9.65 3.20
N TYR A 115 10.62 8.50 2.66
CA TYR A 115 11.37 7.83 1.60
C TYR A 115 11.41 8.68 0.33
N ALA A 116 10.26 9.24 -0.06
CA ALA A 116 10.17 10.10 -1.24
C ALA A 116 11.06 11.35 -1.08
N ALA A 117 11.06 11.95 0.08
CA ALA A 117 11.91 13.11 0.37
C ALA A 117 13.39 12.76 0.28
N MET A 118 13.77 11.57 0.75
CA MET A 118 15.15 11.10 0.68
C MET A 118 15.61 10.88 -0.75
N ILE A 119 14.73 10.36 -1.62
CA ILE A 119 15.05 10.15 -3.03
C ILE A 119 15.27 11.48 -3.74
N VAL A 120 14.41 12.48 -3.43
CA VAL A 120 14.45 13.79 -4.09
C VAL A 120 15.67 14.61 -3.63
N SER A 121 16.10 14.45 -2.39
CA SER A 121 17.28 15.14 -1.89
C SER A 121 18.57 14.46 -2.34
#